data_716e2c3f87791f2ab4fc8e1ae8c152a3
#
_entry.id   716e2c3f87791f2ab4fc8e1ae8c152a3
#
_cell.length_a   1.000
_cell.length_b   1.000
_cell.length_c   1.000
_cell.angle_alpha   90.00
_cell.angle_beta   90.00
_cell.angle_gamma   90.00
#
_symmetry.space_group_name_H-M   'P 1'
#
loop_
_entity.id
_entity.type
_entity.pdbx_description
1 polymer ?
#
loop_
_entity_poly.entity_id
_entity_poly.type
_entity_poly.pdbx_seq_one_letter_code
_entity_poly.pdbx_strand_id
1 'polypeptide(L)'
;MKKSMKKGLIAVLATALTLPAAIGVGVSFTRTDDASQTQVEAVLSAATLRQGSQGEQVKEVQRRLKQWGYYNGSVDGVFGAATRAAVIAFQKKNGLTADGIVGKATFEALGINVGGGLAIQTGGMNGFSSSEVYLLAKTIHAEGRGEPYTGQVAIGAVILNRVRDKAFPNTISGVVYQKHAFTAVSDGQINLTPNETAMKAARDAINGWDPTGGALYYYNPAVATSAWIFDRQTVTVIGKHVFAI
;
A
#
# COMPACT_ATOMS: atom_id res chain seq x y z
N MET A 1 34.60 -9.50 46.19
CA MET A 1 33.36 -9.68 46.98
C MET A 1 32.22 -9.98 45.99
N LYS A 2 31.79 -11.24 45.99
CA LYS A 2 30.68 -11.72 45.10
C LYS A 2 29.37 -11.50 45.85
N LYS A 3 28.39 -10.80 45.24
CA LYS A 3 27.01 -10.76 45.73
C LYS A 3 26.11 -11.59 44.83
N SER A 4 25.65 -12.68 45.43
CA SER A 4 24.69 -13.64 44.88
C SER A 4 23.30 -13.02 44.86
N MET A 5 22.64 -13.09 43.71
CA MET A 5 21.19 -12.75 43.60
C MET A 5 20.39 -14.05 43.63
N LYS A 6 19.55 -14.16 44.65
CA LYS A 6 18.62 -15.28 44.87
C LYS A 6 17.44 -15.20 43.88
N LYS A 7 17.17 -16.32 43.19
CA LYS A 7 15.99 -16.54 42.40
C LYS A 7 14.79 -16.79 43.32
N GLY A 8 13.79 -15.95 43.29
CA GLY A 8 12.50 -16.19 43.96
C GLY A 8 11.59 -17.02 43.08
N LEU A 9 11.23 -18.20 43.58
CA LEU A 9 10.23 -19.11 42.99
C LEU A 9 8.87 -18.72 43.52
N ILE A 10 7.92 -18.28 42.65
CA ILE A 10 6.54 -18.04 43.04
C ILE A 10 5.74 -19.29 42.67
N ALA A 11 5.25 -19.98 43.69
CA ALA A 11 4.34 -21.09 43.57
C ALA A 11 2.90 -20.54 43.37
N VAL A 12 2.23 -20.96 42.29
CA VAL A 12 0.82 -20.69 42.07
C VAL A 12 0.01 -21.83 42.65
N LEU A 13 -0.80 -21.54 43.67
CA LEU A 13 -1.70 -22.47 44.35
C LEU A 13 -2.97 -22.60 43.46
N ALA A 14 -3.24 -23.82 42.98
CA ALA A 14 -4.48 -24.16 42.32
C ALA A 14 -5.53 -24.56 43.36
N THR A 15 -6.57 -23.75 43.53
CA THR A 15 -7.74 -24.11 44.29
C THR A 15 -8.78 -24.76 43.37
N ALA A 16 -9.07 -26.03 43.60
CA ALA A 16 -10.13 -26.74 42.96
C ALA A 16 -11.47 -26.30 43.57
N LEU A 17 -12.38 -25.82 42.74
CA LEU A 17 -13.80 -25.56 43.13
C LEU A 17 -14.68 -26.61 42.48
N THR A 18 -15.35 -27.42 43.32
CA THR A 18 -16.30 -28.45 42.91
C THR A 18 -17.62 -27.82 42.51
N LEU A 19 -18.12 -28.19 41.31
CA LEU A 19 -19.46 -27.86 40.84
C LEU A 19 -20.52 -28.88 41.32
N PRO A 20 -21.73 -28.45 41.59
CA PRO A 20 -22.89 -29.35 41.61
C PRO A 20 -23.46 -29.55 40.21
N ALA A 21 -23.88 -30.76 39.91
CA ALA A 21 -24.57 -31.16 38.70
C ALA A 21 -25.97 -30.51 38.61
N ALA A 22 -26.28 -29.91 37.46
CA ALA A 22 -27.62 -29.59 37.02
C ALA A 22 -27.84 -30.06 35.57
N ILE A 23 -28.96 -30.73 35.40
CA ILE A 23 -29.46 -31.49 34.27
C ILE A 23 -29.78 -30.58 33.07
N GLY A 24 -29.34 -31.00 31.89
CA GLY A 24 -30.02 -30.96 30.61
C GLY A 24 -30.37 -29.66 29.93
N VAL A 25 -29.79 -29.44 28.80
CA VAL A 25 -30.34 -29.30 27.45
C VAL A 25 -29.14 -29.26 26.53
N GLY A 26 -29.02 -30.27 25.69
CA GLY A 26 -27.95 -30.32 24.68
C GLY A 26 -28.11 -29.24 23.62
N VAL A 27 -27.30 -28.20 23.71
CA VAL A 27 -27.02 -27.35 22.57
C VAL A 27 -25.67 -27.79 22.05
N SER A 28 -25.70 -28.60 20.98
CA SER A 28 -24.48 -28.89 20.20
C SER A 28 -24.00 -27.59 19.58
N PHE A 29 -23.01 -26.98 20.20
CA PHE A 29 -22.17 -25.97 19.50
C PHE A 29 -21.37 -26.73 18.47
N THR A 30 -21.88 -26.83 17.26
CA THR A 30 -21.08 -27.19 16.10
C THR A 30 -20.11 -26.06 15.86
N ARG A 31 -18.84 -26.40 15.95
CA ARG A 31 -17.69 -25.58 15.64
C ARG A 31 -17.78 -25.17 14.18
N THR A 32 -18.28 -23.95 13.91
CA THR A 32 -18.40 -23.36 12.56
C THR A 32 -17.17 -22.53 12.18
N ASP A 33 -16.12 -22.55 13.00
CA ASP A 33 -14.94 -21.67 12.79
C ASP A 33 -13.94 -22.23 11.77
N ASP A 34 -13.98 -23.55 11.49
CA ASP A 34 -13.00 -24.18 10.60
C ASP A 34 -13.34 -24.06 9.10
N ALA A 35 -14.64 -24.01 8.78
CA ALA A 35 -15.09 -23.87 7.39
C ALA A 35 -14.89 -22.44 6.85
N SER A 36 -14.99 -21.42 7.70
CA SER A 36 -14.81 -20.03 7.30
C SER A 36 -13.35 -19.67 7.08
N GLN A 37 -12.44 -20.21 7.89
CA GLN A 37 -10.99 -20.01 7.69
C GLN A 37 -10.49 -20.77 6.47
N THR A 38 -10.96 -21.97 6.23
CA THR A 38 -10.60 -22.76 5.03
C THR A 38 -11.12 -22.11 3.75
N GLN A 39 -12.29 -21.47 3.76
CA GLN A 39 -12.79 -20.72 2.61
C GLN A 39 -12.02 -19.42 2.36
N VAL A 40 -11.60 -18.71 3.40
CA VAL A 40 -10.78 -17.50 3.25
C VAL A 40 -9.39 -17.84 2.71
N GLU A 41 -8.75 -18.91 3.17
CA GLU A 41 -7.48 -19.39 2.62
C GLU A 41 -7.62 -19.91 1.18
N ALA A 42 -8.69 -20.58 0.84
CA ALA A 42 -8.96 -21.05 -0.51
C ALA A 42 -9.22 -19.89 -1.50
N VAL A 43 -9.89 -18.83 -1.05
CA VAL A 43 -10.10 -17.61 -1.87
C VAL A 43 -8.80 -16.82 -2.02
N LEU A 44 -7.95 -16.75 -1.01
CA LEU A 44 -6.61 -16.14 -1.08
C LEU A 44 -5.65 -16.97 -1.96
N SER A 45 -5.80 -18.27 -2.00
CA SER A 45 -5.04 -19.18 -2.88
C SER A 45 -5.48 -19.10 -4.35
N ALA A 46 -6.70 -18.62 -4.64
CA ALA A 46 -7.26 -18.53 -5.99
C ALA A 46 -6.81 -17.28 -6.78
N ALA A 47 -6.14 -16.32 -6.15
CA ALA A 47 -5.77 -15.05 -6.77
C ALA A 47 -4.30 -15.00 -7.22
N THR A 48 -3.75 -16.11 -7.70
CA THR A 48 -2.38 -16.13 -8.24
C THR A 48 -2.42 -16.21 -9.76
N LEU A 49 -1.87 -15.19 -10.46
CA LEU A 49 -1.75 -15.21 -11.92
C LEU A 49 -0.32 -15.61 -12.33
N ARG A 50 -0.25 -16.46 -13.32
CA ARG A 50 1.01 -16.98 -13.88
C ARG A 50 0.84 -17.22 -15.38
N GLN A 51 1.92 -17.56 -16.04
CA GLN A 51 1.86 -17.93 -17.45
C GLN A 51 0.80 -19.01 -17.69
N GLY A 52 -0.10 -18.75 -18.65
CA GLY A 52 -1.29 -19.54 -18.94
C GLY A 52 -2.58 -19.01 -18.30
N SER A 53 -2.52 -18.13 -17.31
CA SER A 53 -3.71 -17.46 -16.77
C SER A 53 -4.37 -16.56 -17.82
N GLN A 54 -5.69 -16.42 -17.76
CA GLN A 54 -6.47 -15.59 -18.68
C GLN A 54 -7.58 -14.83 -17.96
N GLY A 55 -8.08 -13.78 -18.59
CA GLY A 55 -9.26 -13.03 -18.11
C GLY A 55 -8.96 -11.58 -17.70
N GLU A 56 -9.96 -10.94 -17.07
CA GLU A 56 -9.92 -9.51 -16.76
C GLU A 56 -8.82 -9.15 -15.76
N GLN A 57 -8.50 -10.01 -14.81
CA GLN A 57 -7.40 -9.78 -13.86
C GLN A 57 -6.04 -9.72 -14.59
N VAL A 58 -5.85 -10.55 -15.62
CA VAL A 58 -4.65 -10.51 -16.46
C VAL A 58 -4.60 -9.21 -17.27
N LYS A 59 -5.73 -8.76 -17.82
CA LYS A 59 -5.82 -7.45 -18.50
C LYS A 59 -5.44 -6.31 -17.57
N GLU A 60 -5.91 -6.35 -16.33
CA GLU A 60 -5.56 -5.30 -15.35
C GLU A 60 -4.07 -5.31 -15.06
N VAL A 61 -3.47 -6.47 -14.83
CA VAL A 61 -2.01 -6.60 -14.67
C VAL A 61 -1.25 -6.07 -15.87
N GLN A 62 -1.65 -6.47 -17.09
CA GLN A 62 -1.03 -5.97 -18.33
C GLN A 62 -1.17 -4.46 -18.47
N ARG A 63 -2.34 -3.92 -18.13
CA ARG A 63 -2.62 -2.48 -18.17
C ARG A 63 -1.68 -1.71 -17.25
N ARG A 64 -1.52 -2.17 -16.00
CA ARG A 64 -0.60 -1.57 -15.02
C ARG A 64 0.85 -1.66 -15.45
N LEU A 65 1.29 -2.85 -15.87
CA LEU A 65 2.65 -3.05 -16.37
C LEU A 65 2.96 -2.18 -17.59
N LYS A 66 1.98 -1.98 -18.48
CA LYS A 66 2.11 -1.11 -19.66
C LYS A 66 2.18 0.37 -19.26
N GLN A 67 1.32 0.80 -18.36
CA GLN A 67 1.31 2.16 -17.80
C GLN A 67 2.67 2.52 -17.19
N TRP A 68 3.34 1.55 -16.57
CA TRP A 68 4.63 1.77 -15.91
C TRP A 68 5.85 1.44 -16.79
N GLY A 69 5.62 1.14 -18.06
CA GLY A 69 6.68 0.92 -19.04
C GLY A 69 7.38 -0.43 -18.95
N TYR A 70 6.82 -1.40 -18.21
CA TYR A 70 7.35 -2.77 -18.14
C TYR A 70 6.79 -3.69 -19.24
N TYR A 71 5.64 -3.34 -19.84
CA TYR A 71 4.96 -4.15 -20.83
C TYR A 71 4.64 -3.35 -22.09
N ASN A 72 5.10 -3.82 -23.25
CA ASN A 72 4.86 -3.18 -24.55
C ASN A 72 3.86 -3.94 -25.43
N GLY A 73 3.35 -5.08 -24.94
CA GLY A 73 2.39 -5.91 -25.67
C GLY A 73 0.97 -5.37 -25.67
N SER A 74 0.06 -6.13 -26.27
CA SER A 74 -1.37 -5.87 -26.24
C SER A 74 -1.96 -6.24 -24.88
N VAL A 75 -2.96 -5.49 -24.43
CA VAL A 75 -3.75 -5.82 -23.24
C VAL A 75 -4.85 -6.78 -23.66
N ASP A 76 -4.49 -8.04 -23.86
CA ASP A 76 -5.34 -9.10 -24.42
C ASP A 76 -5.98 -10.01 -23.36
N GLY A 77 -5.49 -9.92 -22.12
CA GLY A 77 -5.95 -10.79 -21.03
C GLY A 77 -5.35 -12.19 -21.06
N VAL A 78 -4.28 -12.42 -21.82
CA VAL A 78 -3.55 -13.68 -21.85
C VAL A 78 -2.18 -13.51 -21.20
N PHE A 79 -1.93 -14.21 -20.11
CA PHE A 79 -0.64 -14.17 -19.43
C PHE A 79 0.38 -15.03 -20.19
N GLY A 80 0.91 -14.47 -21.26
CA GLY A 80 1.94 -15.10 -22.08
C GLY A 80 3.36 -14.86 -21.56
N ALA A 81 4.36 -15.29 -22.35
CA ALA A 81 5.78 -15.11 -22.02
C ALA A 81 6.16 -13.62 -21.89
N ALA A 82 5.61 -12.75 -22.73
CA ALA A 82 5.85 -11.30 -22.67
C ALA A 82 5.31 -10.69 -21.36
N THR A 83 4.10 -11.08 -20.93
CA THR A 83 3.53 -10.66 -19.66
C THR A 83 4.38 -11.15 -18.49
N ARG A 84 4.83 -12.42 -18.52
CA ARG A 84 5.71 -12.98 -17.49
C ARG A 84 7.04 -12.22 -17.39
N ALA A 85 7.67 -11.92 -18.52
CA ALA A 85 8.91 -11.15 -18.54
C ALA A 85 8.74 -9.75 -17.93
N ALA A 86 7.62 -9.08 -18.26
CA ALA A 86 7.26 -7.79 -17.69
C ALA A 86 7.04 -7.85 -16.16
N VAL A 87 6.37 -8.90 -15.68
CA VAL A 87 6.18 -9.14 -14.23
C VAL A 87 7.53 -9.33 -13.54
N ILE A 88 8.43 -10.15 -14.09
CA ILE A 88 9.78 -10.36 -13.52
C ILE A 88 10.56 -9.04 -13.46
N ALA A 89 10.54 -8.24 -14.52
CA ALA A 89 11.22 -6.95 -14.56
C ALA A 89 10.65 -6.00 -13.49
N PHE A 90 9.32 -5.95 -13.37
CA PHE A 90 8.62 -5.19 -12.34
C PHE A 90 8.98 -5.67 -10.92
N GLN A 91 8.93 -6.97 -10.67
CA GLN A 91 9.26 -7.56 -9.37
C GLN A 91 10.69 -7.22 -8.95
N LYS A 92 11.67 -7.41 -9.85
CA LYS A 92 13.08 -7.04 -9.61
C LYS A 92 13.22 -5.57 -9.22
N LYS A 93 12.55 -4.67 -9.97
CA LYS A 93 12.64 -3.22 -9.73
C LYS A 93 12.00 -2.81 -8.41
N ASN A 94 11.02 -3.58 -7.94
CA ASN A 94 10.27 -3.28 -6.71
C ASN A 94 10.72 -4.12 -5.50
N GLY A 95 11.86 -4.82 -5.58
CA GLY A 95 12.39 -5.60 -4.47
C GLY A 95 11.55 -6.81 -4.07
N LEU A 96 10.73 -7.32 -5.00
CA LEU A 96 9.90 -8.51 -4.81
C LEU A 96 10.64 -9.77 -5.29
N THR A 97 10.18 -10.94 -4.85
CA THR A 97 10.61 -12.22 -5.42
C THR A 97 10.29 -12.24 -6.92
N ALA A 98 11.33 -12.31 -7.76
CA ALA A 98 11.21 -12.18 -9.22
C ALA A 98 10.94 -13.53 -9.87
N ASP A 99 9.82 -14.17 -9.51
CA ASP A 99 9.40 -15.50 -9.98
C ASP A 99 8.49 -15.45 -11.24
N GLY A 100 8.01 -14.26 -11.56
CA GLY A 100 7.08 -14.04 -12.67
C GLY A 100 5.65 -14.50 -12.35
N ILE A 101 5.34 -14.64 -11.05
CA ILE A 101 4.02 -14.98 -10.55
C ILE A 101 3.42 -13.75 -9.89
N VAL A 102 2.21 -13.38 -10.27
CA VAL A 102 1.48 -12.28 -9.64
C VAL A 102 0.69 -12.83 -8.47
N GLY A 103 1.33 -12.91 -7.32
CA GLY A 103 0.71 -13.20 -6.03
C GLY A 103 0.34 -11.92 -5.27
N LYS A 104 -0.11 -12.05 -4.02
CA LYS A 104 -0.57 -10.95 -3.16
C LYS A 104 0.40 -9.75 -3.17
N ALA A 105 1.68 -9.98 -2.87
CA ALA A 105 2.68 -8.91 -2.83
C ALA A 105 2.85 -8.20 -4.19
N THR A 106 2.77 -8.94 -5.31
CA THR A 106 2.87 -8.37 -6.64
C THR A 106 1.62 -7.60 -7.02
N PHE A 107 0.43 -8.10 -6.68
CA PHE A 107 -0.82 -7.36 -6.87
C PHE A 107 -0.84 -6.06 -6.09
N GLU A 108 -0.46 -6.10 -4.81
CA GLU A 108 -0.36 -4.92 -3.95
C GLU A 108 0.62 -3.89 -4.51
N ALA A 109 1.79 -4.33 -4.95
CA ALA A 109 2.78 -3.48 -5.58
C ALA A 109 2.27 -2.89 -6.90
N LEU A 110 1.48 -3.65 -7.67
CA LEU A 110 0.79 -3.18 -8.87
C LEU A 110 -0.39 -2.24 -8.56
N GLY A 111 -0.74 -2.02 -7.30
CA GLY A 111 -1.92 -1.25 -6.92
C GLY A 111 -3.23 -1.92 -7.34
N ILE A 112 -3.23 -3.25 -7.47
CA ILE A 112 -4.41 -4.05 -7.82
C ILE A 112 -4.95 -4.69 -6.55
N ASN A 113 -6.18 -4.36 -6.19
CA ASN A 113 -6.84 -4.97 -5.04
C ASN A 113 -7.37 -6.36 -5.41
N VAL A 114 -6.82 -7.42 -4.80
CA VAL A 114 -7.22 -8.82 -5.03
C VAL A 114 -8.25 -9.34 -4.03
N GLY A 115 -8.85 -8.47 -3.26
CA GLY A 115 -9.91 -8.79 -2.31
C GLY A 115 -11.29 -8.80 -2.97
N GLY A 116 -11.76 -9.95 -3.42
CA GLY A 116 -13.17 -10.26 -3.58
C GLY A 116 -13.84 -9.77 -4.87
N GLY A 117 -14.54 -10.69 -5.52
CA GLY A 117 -15.65 -10.36 -6.40
C GLY A 117 -16.71 -9.54 -5.64
N LEU A 118 -17.21 -8.50 -6.31
CA LEU A 118 -18.19 -7.52 -5.83
C LEU A 118 -17.64 -6.60 -4.73
N ALA A 119 -17.60 -5.31 -5.05
CA ALA A 119 -17.23 -4.25 -4.15
C ALA A 119 -17.93 -4.38 -2.78
N ILE A 120 -17.28 -5.06 -1.85
CA ILE A 120 -17.55 -4.84 -0.44
C ILE A 120 -16.48 -3.84 0.01
N GLN A 121 -16.91 -2.61 0.16
CA GLN A 121 -16.21 -1.58 0.88
C GLN A 121 -15.99 -2.06 2.33
N THR A 122 -14.94 -2.79 2.59
CA THR A 122 -14.52 -3.11 3.94
C THR A 122 -13.21 -2.38 4.21
N GLY A 123 -13.32 -1.21 4.83
CA GLY A 123 -12.21 -0.51 5.45
C GLY A 123 -11.41 0.46 4.60
N GLY A 124 -11.90 0.87 3.43
CA GLY A 124 -11.35 2.02 2.70
C GLY A 124 -11.79 3.33 3.34
N MET A 125 -10.94 4.36 3.29
CA MET A 125 -11.28 5.70 3.76
C MET A 125 -11.64 6.58 2.56
N ASN A 126 -12.81 7.22 2.60
CA ASN A 126 -13.23 8.21 1.60
C ASN A 126 -13.09 7.75 0.13
N GLY A 127 -13.42 6.48 -0.15
CA GLY A 127 -13.37 5.90 -1.49
C GLY A 127 -12.03 5.28 -1.90
N PHE A 128 -11.00 5.35 -1.06
CA PHE A 128 -9.71 4.71 -1.28
C PHE A 128 -9.62 3.36 -0.55
N SER A 129 -9.11 2.35 -1.22
CA SER A 129 -8.85 1.03 -0.63
C SER A 129 -7.71 1.07 0.39
N SER A 130 -7.65 0.09 1.28
CA SER A 130 -6.54 -0.02 2.25
C SER A 130 -5.16 -0.09 1.59
N SER A 131 -5.05 -0.71 0.40
CA SER A 131 -3.81 -0.76 -0.37
C SER A 131 -3.41 0.61 -0.93
N GLU A 132 -4.36 1.43 -1.34
CA GLU A 132 -4.09 2.81 -1.80
C GLU A 132 -3.67 3.70 -0.64
N VAL A 133 -4.32 3.58 0.51
CA VAL A 133 -3.92 4.28 1.75
C VAL A 133 -2.49 3.88 2.13
N TYR A 134 -2.17 2.58 2.05
CA TYR A 134 -0.84 2.09 2.37
C TYR A 134 0.22 2.57 1.36
N LEU A 135 -0.09 2.56 0.05
CA LEU A 135 0.80 3.10 -0.98
C LEU A 135 1.07 4.59 -0.79
N LEU A 136 0.02 5.37 -0.48
CA LEU A 136 0.16 6.79 -0.16
C LEU A 136 1.09 6.98 1.05
N ALA A 137 0.91 6.19 2.11
CA ALA A 137 1.76 6.24 3.29
C ALA A 137 3.22 5.86 2.99
N LYS A 138 3.46 4.86 2.14
CA LYS A 138 4.82 4.50 1.67
C LYS A 138 5.48 5.66 0.94
N THR A 139 4.75 6.32 0.06
CA THR A 139 5.26 7.47 -0.69
C THR A 139 5.58 8.64 0.24
N ILE A 140 4.66 8.95 1.17
CA ILE A 140 4.89 9.97 2.19
C ILE A 140 6.11 9.62 3.05
N HIS A 141 6.25 8.36 3.47
CA HIS A 141 7.39 7.91 4.27
C HIS A 141 8.73 8.08 3.53
N ALA A 142 8.75 7.77 2.25
CA ALA A 142 9.97 7.84 1.45
C ALA A 142 10.36 9.28 1.10
N GLU A 143 9.40 10.12 0.72
CA GLU A 143 9.63 11.50 0.26
C GLU A 143 9.66 12.52 1.42
N GLY A 144 8.95 12.22 2.51
CA GLY A 144 8.76 13.14 3.65
C GLY A 144 9.73 12.96 4.80
N ARG A 145 10.86 12.28 4.59
CA ARG A 145 11.86 12.08 5.65
C ARG A 145 12.45 13.40 6.13
N GLY A 146 12.34 13.63 7.44
CA GLY A 146 12.84 14.85 8.07
C GLY A 146 11.95 16.07 7.83
N GLU A 147 10.78 15.90 7.21
CA GLU A 147 9.76 16.93 7.13
C GLU A 147 8.91 16.95 8.41
N PRO A 148 8.44 18.14 8.82
CA PRO A 148 7.45 18.25 9.88
C PRO A 148 6.16 17.48 9.48
N TYR A 149 5.34 17.13 10.48
CA TYR A 149 4.12 16.35 10.21
C TYR A 149 3.23 17.00 9.14
N THR A 150 3.05 18.33 9.20
CA THR A 150 2.29 19.08 8.19
C THR A 150 2.91 18.93 6.79
N GLY A 151 4.24 18.87 6.67
CA GLY A 151 4.93 18.63 5.40
C GLY A 151 4.68 17.22 4.86
N GLN A 152 4.61 16.22 5.74
CA GLN A 152 4.24 14.86 5.35
C GLN A 152 2.79 14.79 4.86
N VAL A 153 1.84 15.47 5.52
CA VAL A 153 0.45 15.59 5.03
C VAL A 153 0.41 16.32 3.70
N ALA A 154 1.20 17.38 3.54
CA ALA A 154 1.29 18.17 2.31
C ALA A 154 1.73 17.33 1.09
N ILE A 155 2.71 16.45 1.26
CA ILE A 155 3.13 15.51 0.21
C ILE A 155 1.95 14.58 -0.18
N GLY A 156 1.23 14.06 0.80
CA GLY A 156 0.03 13.25 0.57
C GLY A 156 -1.06 14.02 -0.17
N ALA A 157 -1.30 15.26 0.23
CA ALA A 157 -2.28 16.15 -0.38
C ALA A 157 -1.96 16.42 -1.86
N VAL A 158 -0.69 16.69 -2.22
CA VAL A 158 -0.28 16.87 -3.62
C VAL A 158 -0.59 15.63 -4.46
N ILE A 159 -0.33 14.43 -3.94
CA ILE A 159 -0.66 13.19 -4.66
C ILE A 159 -2.16 13.09 -4.90
N LEU A 160 -2.98 13.40 -3.90
CA LEU A 160 -4.44 13.37 -4.01
C LEU A 160 -4.99 14.48 -4.90
N ASN A 161 -4.37 15.66 -4.91
CA ASN A 161 -4.72 16.74 -5.83
C ASN A 161 -4.44 16.33 -7.29
N ARG A 162 -3.30 15.69 -7.55
CA ARG A 162 -3.01 15.12 -8.88
C ARG A 162 -4.04 14.06 -9.30
N VAL A 163 -4.47 13.19 -8.37
CA VAL A 163 -5.52 12.18 -8.66
C VAL A 163 -6.84 12.83 -9.11
N ARG A 164 -7.15 14.03 -8.59
CA ARG A 164 -8.37 14.78 -8.92
C ARG A 164 -8.20 15.65 -10.16
N ASP A 165 -6.98 15.98 -10.54
CA ASP A 165 -6.68 16.84 -11.69
C ASP A 165 -6.63 16.03 -13.00
N LYS A 166 -7.25 16.58 -14.05
CA LYS A 166 -7.38 15.93 -15.37
C LYS A 166 -6.05 15.74 -16.11
N ALA A 167 -5.03 16.50 -15.75
CA ALA A 167 -3.69 16.41 -16.35
C ALA A 167 -2.88 15.22 -15.82
N PHE A 168 -3.36 14.54 -14.78
CA PHE A 168 -2.67 13.44 -14.11
C PHE A 168 -3.50 12.15 -14.14
N PRO A 169 -2.87 10.99 -13.86
CA PRO A 169 -3.60 9.75 -13.65
C PRO A 169 -4.61 9.86 -12.49
N ASN A 170 -5.78 9.27 -12.67
CA ASN A 170 -6.89 9.34 -11.72
C ASN A 170 -6.84 8.30 -10.59
N THR A 171 -5.66 7.78 -10.28
CA THR A 171 -5.43 6.81 -9.18
C THR A 171 -4.13 7.14 -8.45
N ILE A 172 -4.06 6.84 -7.15
CA ILE A 172 -2.82 7.02 -6.36
C ILE A 172 -1.66 6.27 -6.99
N SER A 173 -1.86 5.01 -7.39
CA SER A 173 -0.81 4.22 -8.05
C SER A 173 -0.38 4.82 -9.39
N GLY A 174 -1.33 5.32 -10.19
CA GLY A 174 -1.03 5.99 -11.44
C GLY A 174 -0.16 7.23 -11.25
N VAL A 175 -0.45 8.04 -10.25
CA VAL A 175 0.34 9.24 -9.91
C VAL A 175 1.71 8.86 -9.35
N VAL A 176 1.75 7.93 -8.37
CA VAL A 176 3.00 7.56 -7.68
C VAL A 176 4.00 6.90 -8.65
N TYR A 177 3.53 6.01 -9.50
CA TYR A 177 4.40 5.29 -10.43
C TYR A 177 4.53 5.95 -11.82
N GLN A 178 4.01 7.17 -11.99
CA GLN A 178 4.26 7.94 -13.19
C GLN A 178 5.77 8.15 -13.38
N LYS A 179 6.24 7.99 -14.61
CA LYS A 179 7.67 8.10 -14.93
C LYS A 179 8.26 9.42 -14.42
N HIS A 180 9.30 9.32 -13.63
CA HIS A 180 10.01 10.46 -13.02
C HIS A 180 9.19 11.32 -12.02
N ALA A 181 8.03 10.84 -11.56
CA ALA A 181 7.21 11.62 -10.62
C ALA A 181 7.81 11.66 -9.21
N PHE A 182 8.40 10.56 -8.76
CA PHE A 182 8.98 10.43 -7.42
C PHE A 182 10.31 9.69 -7.46
N THR A 183 11.31 10.26 -6.79
CA THR A 183 12.65 9.67 -6.69
C THR A 183 12.62 8.34 -5.94
N ALA A 184 11.78 8.26 -4.92
CA ALA A 184 11.58 7.07 -4.10
C ALA A 184 11.20 5.81 -4.89
N VAL A 185 10.56 5.97 -6.04
CA VAL A 185 10.24 4.85 -6.94
C VAL A 185 11.49 4.38 -7.69
N SER A 186 12.35 5.30 -8.12
CA SER A 186 13.53 4.97 -8.90
C SER A 186 14.69 4.43 -8.06
N ASP A 187 14.83 4.87 -6.82
CA ASP A 187 15.87 4.43 -5.89
C ASP A 187 15.43 3.27 -4.96
N GLY A 188 14.16 2.86 -5.06
CA GLY A 188 13.61 1.72 -4.32
C GLY A 188 13.15 2.04 -2.89
N GLN A 189 13.25 3.29 -2.42
CA GLN A 189 12.79 3.69 -1.09
C GLN A 189 11.28 3.52 -0.90
N ILE A 190 10.51 3.52 -1.99
CA ILE A 190 9.08 3.21 -1.99
C ILE A 190 8.76 1.82 -1.39
N ASN A 191 9.73 0.91 -1.32
CA ASN A 191 9.55 -0.44 -0.78
C ASN A 191 9.72 -0.52 0.75
N LEU A 192 10.11 0.56 1.41
CA LEU A 192 10.21 0.61 2.86
C LEU A 192 8.83 0.58 3.51
N THR A 193 8.75 -0.08 4.67
CA THR A 193 7.53 -0.06 5.49
C THR A 193 7.30 1.34 6.04
N PRO A 194 6.12 1.95 5.81
CA PRO A 194 5.82 3.26 6.35
C PRO A 194 5.72 3.22 7.87
N ASN A 195 6.21 4.26 8.52
CA ASN A 195 6.04 4.44 9.96
C ASN A 195 4.62 4.93 10.30
N GLU A 196 4.29 4.94 11.59
CA GLU A 196 2.96 5.37 12.07
C GLU A 196 2.64 6.82 11.71
N THR A 197 3.64 7.70 11.71
CA THR A 197 3.48 9.11 11.35
C THR A 197 3.05 9.26 9.90
N ALA A 198 3.70 8.53 8.98
CA ALA A 198 3.34 8.53 7.56
C ALA A 198 1.98 7.89 7.31
N MET A 199 1.63 6.82 8.04
CA MET A 199 0.29 6.22 8.00
C MET A 199 -0.78 7.19 8.47
N LYS A 200 -0.52 7.96 9.53
CA LYS A 200 -1.43 8.99 10.01
C LYS A 200 -1.55 10.13 9.00
N ALA A 201 -0.44 10.61 8.45
CA ALA A 201 -0.43 11.68 7.44
C ALA A 201 -1.22 11.29 6.18
N ALA A 202 -1.10 10.04 5.72
CA ALA A 202 -1.90 9.54 4.60
C ALA A 202 -3.40 9.57 4.89
N ARG A 203 -3.81 9.16 6.10
CA ARG A 203 -5.22 9.20 6.51
C ARG A 203 -5.73 10.64 6.61
N ASP A 204 -4.96 11.55 7.19
CA ASP A 204 -5.36 12.95 7.35
C ASP A 204 -5.50 13.64 5.98
N ALA A 205 -4.58 13.38 5.03
CA ALA A 205 -4.71 13.88 3.65
C ALA A 205 -5.95 13.31 2.94
N ILE A 206 -6.24 12.01 3.08
CA ILE A 206 -7.44 11.37 2.53
C ILE A 206 -8.72 11.94 3.14
N ASN A 207 -8.68 12.31 4.42
CA ASN A 207 -9.80 12.96 5.10
C ASN A 207 -9.99 14.44 4.70
N GLY A 208 -9.16 14.94 3.78
CA GLY A 208 -9.31 16.26 3.18
C GLY A 208 -8.41 17.34 3.79
N TRP A 209 -7.49 16.99 4.71
CA TRP A 209 -6.53 17.98 5.16
C TRP A 209 -5.49 18.22 4.07
N ASP A 210 -5.62 19.35 3.40
CA ASP A 210 -4.66 19.85 2.41
C ASP A 210 -4.04 21.17 2.88
N PRO A 211 -2.86 21.13 3.51
CA PRO A 211 -2.15 22.33 3.93
C PRO A 211 -1.50 23.09 2.78
N THR A 212 -1.57 22.55 1.54
CA THR A 212 -0.92 23.15 0.36
C THR A 212 -1.84 24.09 -0.41
N GLY A 213 -3.16 24.07 -0.13
CA GLY A 213 -4.12 24.89 -0.86
C GLY A 213 -4.29 24.48 -2.32
N GLY A 214 -4.22 23.18 -2.63
CA GLY A 214 -4.45 22.65 -3.97
C GLY A 214 -3.19 22.50 -4.81
N ALA A 215 -1.98 22.56 -4.24
CA ALA A 215 -0.74 22.42 -5.00
C ALA A 215 -0.67 21.08 -5.74
N LEU A 216 -0.11 21.13 -6.94
CA LEU A 216 0.13 19.97 -7.81
C LEU A 216 1.61 19.58 -7.88
N TYR A 217 2.49 20.45 -7.41
CA TYR A 217 3.94 20.26 -7.43
C TYR A 217 4.54 20.58 -6.07
N TYR A 218 5.63 19.93 -5.75
CA TYR A 218 6.52 20.34 -4.67
C TYR A 218 7.97 20.05 -5.03
N TYR A 219 8.88 20.81 -4.44
CA TYR A 219 10.31 20.62 -4.61
C TYR A 219 11.07 21.21 -3.42
N ASN A 220 12.24 20.68 -3.17
CA ASN A 220 13.19 21.27 -2.25
C ASN A 220 14.14 22.18 -3.05
N PRO A 221 14.13 23.51 -2.87
CA PRO A 221 14.94 24.43 -3.66
C PRO A 221 16.43 24.24 -3.46
N ALA A 222 16.89 23.62 -2.36
CA ALA A 222 18.30 23.36 -2.11
C ALA A 222 18.89 22.24 -2.99
N VAL A 223 18.03 21.37 -3.55
CA VAL A 223 18.47 20.18 -4.33
C VAL A 223 17.79 20.06 -5.70
N ALA A 224 16.76 20.85 -5.97
CA ALA A 224 16.07 20.84 -7.25
C ALA A 224 17.00 21.37 -8.37
N THR A 225 17.06 20.62 -9.49
CA THR A 225 17.91 20.95 -10.64
C THR A 225 17.11 21.28 -11.90
N SER A 226 15.83 20.98 -11.92
CA SER A 226 14.94 21.19 -13.07
C SER A 226 14.46 22.63 -13.11
N ALA A 227 14.92 23.43 -14.09
CA ALA A 227 14.62 24.86 -14.18
C ALA A 227 13.11 25.17 -14.21
N TRP A 228 12.32 24.35 -14.94
CA TRP A 228 10.88 24.58 -15.12
C TRP A 228 10.08 24.59 -13.81
N ILE A 229 10.59 23.95 -12.74
CA ILE A 229 9.87 23.90 -11.46
C ILE A 229 9.89 25.24 -10.75
N PHE A 230 10.93 26.05 -10.97
CA PHE A 230 11.08 27.37 -10.36
C PHE A 230 10.17 28.42 -11.01
N ASP A 231 9.64 28.15 -12.20
CA ASP A 231 8.71 29.04 -12.93
C ASP A 231 7.26 28.81 -12.49
N ARG A 232 7.01 27.80 -11.63
CA ARG A 232 5.67 27.51 -11.12
C ARG A 232 5.24 28.52 -10.06
N GLN A 233 3.95 28.86 -10.07
CA GLN A 233 3.38 29.74 -9.06
C GLN A 233 3.46 29.06 -7.69
N THR A 234 4.25 29.63 -6.79
CA THR A 234 4.34 29.16 -5.40
C THR A 234 3.03 29.45 -4.66
N VAL A 235 2.50 28.43 -3.99
CA VAL A 235 1.32 28.55 -3.14
C VAL A 235 1.75 28.70 -1.67
N THR A 236 2.65 27.82 -1.21
CA THR A 236 3.13 27.85 0.19
C THR A 236 4.48 27.18 0.33
N VAL A 237 5.12 27.38 1.48
CA VAL A 237 6.36 26.72 1.88
C VAL A 237 6.10 26.00 3.20
N ILE A 238 6.38 24.70 3.27
CA ILE A 238 6.23 23.89 4.47
C ILE A 238 7.49 23.04 4.63
N GLY A 239 8.16 23.17 5.78
CA GLY A 239 9.44 22.51 6.01
C GLY A 239 10.49 22.95 4.99
N LYS A 240 11.09 21.99 4.29
CA LYS A 240 12.10 22.25 3.26
C LYS A 240 11.52 22.34 1.85
N HIS A 241 10.20 22.17 1.70
CA HIS A 241 9.55 22.10 0.39
C HIS A 241 8.75 23.35 0.06
N VAL A 242 8.90 23.80 -1.17
CA VAL A 242 8.02 24.76 -1.84
C VAL A 242 6.92 23.99 -2.54
N PHE A 243 5.67 24.40 -2.34
CA PHE A 243 4.47 23.82 -2.96
C PHE A 243 3.94 24.80 -3.99
N ALA A 244 3.61 24.31 -5.19
CA ALA A 244 3.30 25.13 -6.38
C ALA A 244 2.16 24.51 -7.23
N ILE A 245 1.57 25.36 -8.09
CA ILE A 245 0.59 24.98 -9.11
C ILE A 245 1.09 25.25 -10.54
#